data_5691e652a27275387d5eebc38aebffa3
#
_entry.id   5691e652a27275387d5eebc38aebffa3
#
_cell.length_a   1.000
_cell.length_b   1.000
_cell.length_c   1.000
_cell.angle_alpha   90.00
_cell.angle_beta   90.00
_cell.angle_gamma   90.00
#
_symmetry.space_group_name_H-M   'P 1'
#
loop_
_entity.id
_entity.type
_entity.pdbx_description
1 polymer ?
#
loop_
_entity_poly.entity_id
_entity_poly.type
_entity_poly.pdbx_seq_one_letter_code
_entity_poly.pdbx_strand_id
1 'polypeptide(L)'
;EIVALPTRSVASVAATTAGIYHRDEGESSNVRGSRSDATDYYIDGIKVRGSLGLPQSAIEQITVMTGGLPAQYGDVTAGIISITTKGPSNKFYGGAEVESSSLFDKYNKNLFGINLSGPILKKRNEDGVKENSIIGYFLSGEFRMADDLDPSAIGNWKIKQKKLDWLKENPFRPAPDVSAGFLQNSEFVRLGDLEKVQARQNVAQKRIRVSGKLDFKPSNNTYLSLGGNYHYNKGHAYTRTYSLFNSNNNAQDIDNTWRVFGKLTQKFGNQE
;
A
#
# COMPACT_ATOMS: atom_id res chain seq x y z
N GLU A 1 -9.09 5.54 -15.23
CA GLU A 1 -8.07 4.67 -15.87
C GLU A 1 -7.19 3.95 -14.84
N ILE A 2 -6.68 4.62 -13.80
CA ILE A 2 -5.83 3.97 -12.77
C ILE A 2 -6.55 2.84 -12.05
N VAL A 3 -7.85 2.96 -11.80
CA VAL A 3 -8.68 1.95 -11.12
C VAL A 3 -8.83 0.68 -11.96
N ALA A 4 -8.73 0.78 -13.29
CA ALA A 4 -8.85 -0.36 -14.21
C ALA A 4 -7.55 -1.18 -14.35
N LEU A 5 -6.44 -0.73 -13.74
CA LEU A 5 -5.18 -1.46 -13.80
C LEU A 5 -5.19 -2.67 -12.86
N PRO A 6 -4.61 -3.79 -13.27
CA PRO A 6 -4.57 -5.01 -12.47
C PRO A 6 -3.73 -4.88 -11.20
N THR A 7 -2.90 -3.84 -11.13
CA THR A 7 -2.02 -3.55 -9.99
C THR A 7 -2.47 -2.29 -9.26
N ARG A 8 -2.49 -2.34 -7.93
CA ARG A 8 -2.89 -1.22 -7.06
C ARG A 8 -1.72 -0.46 -6.47
N SER A 9 -0.51 -0.73 -6.94
CA SER A 9 0.71 -0.06 -6.51
C SER A 9 0.99 1.16 -7.38
N VAL A 10 1.23 2.32 -6.77
CA VAL A 10 1.70 3.52 -7.48
C VAL A 10 2.99 3.24 -8.25
N ALA A 11 3.89 2.45 -7.67
CA ALA A 11 5.15 2.06 -8.31
C ALA A 11 4.91 1.23 -9.59
N SER A 12 3.98 0.28 -9.55
CA SER A 12 3.61 -0.51 -10.73
C SER A 12 2.94 0.33 -11.82
N VAL A 13 2.11 1.31 -11.43
CA VAL A 13 1.54 2.27 -12.38
C VAL A 13 2.64 3.13 -13.01
N ALA A 14 3.58 3.62 -12.20
CA ALA A 14 4.71 4.40 -12.70
C ALA A 14 5.60 3.58 -13.64
N ALA A 15 5.74 2.29 -13.41
CA ALA A 15 6.53 1.37 -14.25
C ALA A 15 5.96 1.16 -15.67
N THR A 16 4.73 1.60 -15.95
CA THR A 16 4.20 1.67 -17.31
C THR A 16 4.86 2.77 -18.15
N THR A 17 5.58 3.69 -17.50
CA THR A 17 6.32 4.77 -18.14
C THR A 17 7.71 4.28 -18.57
N ALA A 18 8.13 4.64 -19.79
CA ALA A 18 9.45 4.28 -20.30
C ALA A 18 10.59 4.77 -19.39
N GLY A 19 11.56 3.90 -19.15
CA GLY A 19 12.73 4.21 -18.32
C GLY A 19 12.52 3.94 -16.83
N ILE A 20 11.41 3.36 -16.44
CA ILE A 20 11.18 2.90 -15.08
C ILE A 20 11.15 1.38 -15.04
N TYR A 21 11.91 0.82 -14.12
CA TYR A 21 11.90 -0.60 -13.81
C TYR A 21 11.37 -0.82 -12.39
N HIS A 22 10.43 -1.75 -12.28
CA HIS A 22 9.84 -2.19 -11.02
C HIS A 22 9.91 -3.72 -10.98
N ARG A 23 10.54 -4.27 -9.96
CA ARG A 23 10.78 -5.70 -9.84
C ARG A 23 9.53 -6.45 -9.39
N ASP A 24 9.01 -6.09 -8.24
CA ASP A 24 7.88 -6.78 -7.61
C ASP A 24 6.95 -5.80 -6.88
N GLU A 25 5.69 -6.19 -6.67
CA GLU A 25 4.70 -5.39 -5.94
C GLU A 25 5.19 -5.14 -4.50
N GLY A 26 5.39 -3.87 -4.15
CA GLY A 26 5.86 -3.45 -2.82
C GLY A 26 7.33 -3.00 -2.79
N GLU A 27 8.09 -3.22 -3.84
CA GLU A 27 9.46 -2.69 -3.97
C GLU A 27 9.47 -1.27 -4.55
N SER A 28 10.58 -0.58 -4.37
CA SER A 28 10.79 0.75 -4.93
C SER A 28 11.11 0.66 -6.42
N SER A 29 10.71 1.69 -7.18
CA SER A 29 10.98 1.77 -8.60
C SER A 29 12.37 2.32 -8.89
N ASN A 30 13.06 1.76 -9.88
CA ASN A 30 14.33 2.25 -10.39
C ASN A 30 14.09 3.11 -11.63
N VAL A 31 14.53 4.36 -11.61
CA VAL A 31 14.40 5.27 -12.74
C VAL A 31 15.74 5.33 -13.49
N ARG A 32 15.73 5.01 -14.80
CA ARG A 32 16.90 5.02 -15.68
C ARG A 32 18.11 4.27 -15.12
N GLY A 33 17.91 3.14 -14.45
CA GLY A 33 18.98 2.33 -13.88
C GLY A 33 19.61 2.88 -12.61
N SER A 34 19.01 3.90 -11.99
CA SER A 34 19.42 4.40 -10.68
C SER A 34 19.12 3.37 -9.58
N ARG A 35 19.62 3.64 -8.38
CA ARG A 35 19.24 2.86 -7.20
C ARG A 35 17.77 3.11 -6.86
N SER A 36 17.12 2.12 -6.26
CA SER A 36 15.71 2.19 -5.90
C SER A 36 15.37 3.28 -4.86
N ASP A 37 16.36 3.67 -4.05
CA ASP A 37 16.24 4.74 -3.05
C ASP A 37 16.46 6.15 -3.61
N ALA A 38 16.88 6.26 -4.87
CA ALA A 38 17.17 7.55 -5.53
C ALA A 38 15.91 8.18 -6.18
N THR A 39 14.79 7.49 -6.18
CA THR A 39 13.51 7.99 -6.71
C THR A 39 12.73 8.70 -5.61
N ASP A 40 12.40 9.96 -5.84
CA ASP A 40 11.61 10.76 -4.90
C ASP A 40 10.13 10.73 -5.23
N TYR A 41 9.32 10.62 -4.18
CA TYR A 41 7.86 10.65 -4.28
C TYR A 41 7.30 11.97 -3.72
N TYR A 42 6.33 12.52 -4.42
CA TYR A 42 5.61 13.72 -4.01
C TYR A 42 4.10 13.45 -4.00
N ILE A 43 3.42 13.91 -2.97
CA ILE A 43 1.96 13.90 -2.88
C ILE A 43 1.49 15.36 -2.74
N ASP A 44 0.68 15.83 -3.68
CA ASP A 44 0.19 17.22 -3.76
C ASP A 44 1.31 18.29 -3.66
N GLY A 45 2.49 17.95 -4.20
CA GLY A 45 3.67 18.82 -4.20
C GLY A 45 4.56 18.71 -2.95
N ILE A 46 4.24 17.85 -2.00
CA ILE A 46 5.01 17.63 -0.77
C ILE A 46 5.82 16.35 -0.90
N LYS A 47 7.13 16.44 -0.66
CA LYS A 47 8.05 15.29 -0.67
C LYS A 47 7.66 14.29 0.43
N VAL A 48 7.54 13.02 0.07
CA VAL A 48 7.11 11.94 0.95
C VAL A 48 8.22 10.93 1.13
N ARG A 49 8.43 10.49 2.35
CA ARG A 49 9.33 9.38 2.70
C ARG A 49 8.52 8.22 3.28
N GLY A 50 8.97 7.00 3.02
CA GLY A 50 8.31 5.78 3.48
C GLY A 50 7.07 5.42 2.65
N SER A 51 6.11 4.72 3.25
CA SER A 51 4.89 4.26 2.57
C SER A 51 4.07 5.42 2.02
N LEU A 52 3.63 5.33 0.77
CA LEU A 52 2.74 6.33 0.16
C LEU A 52 1.36 6.34 0.82
N GLY A 53 0.85 5.17 1.21
CA GLY A 53 -0.34 5.01 2.05
C GLY A 53 -1.65 5.55 1.48
N LEU A 54 -1.73 5.82 0.18
CA LEU A 54 -2.93 6.35 -0.46
C LEU A 54 -3.87 5.22 -0.93
N PRO A 55 -5.19 5.35 -0.70
CA PRO A 55 -6.18 4.58 -1.43
C PRO A 55 -6.07 4.87 -2.93
N GLN A 56 -6.27 3.85 -3.77
CA GLN A 56 -6.22 4.04 -5.22
C GLN A 56 -7.29 5.04 -5.71
N SER A 57 -8.46 4.98 -5.12
CA SER A 57 -9.58 5.89 -5.43
C SER A 57 -9.29 7.36 -5.09
N ALA A 58 -8.30 7.64 -4.22
CA ALA A 58 -7.87 9.00 -3.89
C ALA A 58 -6.93 9.60 -4.93
N ILE A 59 -6.38 8.82 -5.85
CA ILE A 59 -5.42 9.29 -6.85
C ILE A 59 -6.17 9.87 -8.05
N GLU A 60 -5.85 11.10 -8.41
CA GLU A 60 -6.32 11.75 -9.63
C GLU A 60 -5.34 11.55 -10.77
N GLN A 61 -4.05 11.81 -10.51
CA GLN A 61 -3.01 11.75 -11.52
C GLN A 61 -1.69 11.29 -10.92
N ILE A 62 -0.94 10.52 -11.69
CA ILE A 62 0.46 10.18 -11.43
C ILE A 62 1.29 10.77 -12.57
N THR A 63 2.24 11.62 -12.24
CA THR A 63 3.20 12.21 -13.18
C THR A 63 4.58 11.70 -12.87
N VAL A 64 5.24 11.17 -13.88
CA VAL A 64 6.61 10.64 -13.76
C VAL A 64 7.55 11.57 -14.51
N MET A 65 8.57 12.06 -13.82
CA MET A 65 9.60 12.91 -14.38
C MET A 65 10.96 12.22 -14.28
N THR A 66 11.51 11.81 -15.42
CA THR A 66 12.78 11.08 -15.50
C THR A 66 13.95 11.98 -15.93
N GLY A 67 13.71 13.26 -16.19
CA GLY A 67 14.70 14.26 -16.59
C GLY A 67 14.06 15.63 -16.83
N GLY A 68 14.85 16.67 -16.97
CA GLY A 68 14.36 18.04 -17.12
C GLY A 68 13.61 18.54 -15.88
N LEU A 69 14.09 18.17 -14.69
CA LEU A 69 13.40 18.44 -13.44
C LEU A 69 13.34 19.96 -13.16
N PRO A 70 12.14 20.51 -12.88
CA PRO A 70 12.02 21.89 -12.44
C PRO A 70 12.82 22.18 -11.16
N ALA A 71 13.33 23.38 -11.00
CA ALA A 71 14.17 23.79 -9.85
C ALA A 71 13.47 23.67 -8.49
N GLN A 72 12.13 23.64 -8.48
CA GLN A 72 11.35 23.43 -7.25
C GLN A 72 11.57 22.05 -6.61
N TYR A 73 12.06 21.07 -7.38
CA TYR A 73 12.40 19.75 -6.90
C TYR A 73 13.92 19.69 -6.68
N GLY A 74 14.39 20.33 -5.62
CA GLY A 74 15.80 20.27 -5.23
C GLY A 74 16.21 18.86 -4.80
N ASP A 75 17.51 18.54 -4.92
CA ASP A 75 18.15 17.35 -4.35
C ASP A 75 17.61 15.99 -4.90
N VAL A 76 17.25 15.97 -6.19
CA VAL A 76 16.80 14.75 -6.88
C VAL A 76 17.90 14.24 -7.80
N THR A 77 18.29 12.98 -7.63
CA THR A 77 19.38 12.37 -8.39
C THR A 77 18.93 11.45 -9.52
N ALA A 78 17.72 10.89 -9.45
CA ALA A 78 17.24 9.92 -10.44
C ALA A 78 15.96 10.38 -11.14
N GLY A 79 14.87 10.49 -10.43
CA GLY A 79 13.57 10.86 -10.97
C GLY A 79 12.54 11.14 -9.90
N ILE A 80 11.40 11.65 -10.32
CA ILE A 80 10.29 12.03 -9.45
C ILE A 80 9.03 11.32 -9.90
N ILE A 81 8.32 10.77 -8.92
CA ILE A 81 6.95 10.31 -9.08
C ILE A 81 6.04 11.25 -8.27
N SER A 82 5.32 12.10 -8.98
CA SER A 82 4.40 13.07 -8.37
C SER A 82 2.97 12.58 -8.48
N ILE A 83 2.30 12.52 -7.34
CA ILE A 83 0.92 12.07 -7.21
C ILE A 83 0.07 13.28 -6.85
N THR A 84 -0.97 13.52 -7.65
CA THR A 84 -2.01 14.49 -7.34
C THR A 84 -3.21 13.73 -6.79
N THR A 85 -3.68 14.12 -5.61
CA THR A 85 -4.88 13.52 -5.03
C THR A 85 -6.13 14.24 -5.54
N LYS A 86 -7.24 13.48 -5.63
CA LYS A 86 -8.53 14.06 -5.99
C LYS A 86 -8.92 15.16 -5.02
N GLY A 87 -9.51 16.20 -5.57
CA GLY A 87 -10.08 17.30 -4.82
C GLY A 87 -11.60 17.19 -4.66
N PRO A 88 -12.18 18.09 -3.87
CA PRO A 88 -13.62 18.20 -3.72
C PRO A 88 -14.32 18.48 -5.04
N SER A 89 -15.44 17.80 -5.28
CA SER A 89 -16.29 17.99 -6.44
C SER A 89 -17.36 19.07 -6.20
N ASN A 90 -17.78 19.77 -7.26
CA ASN A 90 -18.91 20.71 -7.20
C ASN A 90 -20.28 20.02 -7.09
N LYS A 91 -20.34 18.71 -7.33
CA LYS A 91 -21.53 17.85 -7.16
C LYS A 91 -21.20 16.73 -6.21
N PHE A 92 -22.22 16.21 -5.52
CA PHE A 92 -22.04 15.00 -4.75
C PHE A 92 -21.69 13.83 -5.67
N TYR A 93 -20.61 13.16 -5.32
CA TYR A 93 -20.13 11.97 -5.97
C TYR A 93 -19.72 10.95 -4.90
N GLY A 94 -20.06 9.70 -5.12
CA GLY A 94 -19.67 8.61 -4.26
C GLY A 94 -19.48 7.32 -5.05
N GLY A 95 -18.58 6.48 -4.59
CA GLY A 95 -18.33 5.17 -5.14
C GLY A 95 -17.96 4.18 -4.04
N ALA A 96 -18.34 2.93 -4.24
CA ALA A 96 -17.92 1.82 -3.40
C ALA A 96 -17.36 0.71 -4.29
N GLU A 97 -16.36 0.02 -3.79
CA GLU A 97 -15.68 -1.09 -4.45
C GLU A 97 -15.55 -2.25 -3.50
N VAL A 98 -15.86 -3.43 -3.97
CA VAL A 98 -15.69 -4.67 -3.20
C VAL A 98 -15.03 -5.70 -4.11
N GLU A 99 -13.90 -6.25 -3.67
CA GLU A 99 -13.24 -7.37 -4.33
C GLU A 99 -13.10 -8.50 -3.31
N SER A 100 -13.34 -9.73 -3.74
CA SER A 100 -13.16 -10.90 -2.90
C SER A 100 -12.70 -12.08 -3.74
N SER A 101 -11.67 -12.78 -3.28
CA SER A 101 -11.24 -14.06 -3.85
C SER A 101 -11.72 -15.26 -3.03
N SER A 102 -12.35 -15.04 -1.88
CA SER A 102 -12.68 -16.07 -0.90
C SER A 102 -13.59 -17.19 -1.44
N LEU A 103 -14.32 -16.93 -2.54
CA LEU A 103 -15.15 -17.94 -3.23
C LEU A 103 -14.34 -18.81 -4.20
N PHE A 104 -13.16 -18.39 -4.62
CA PHE A 104 -12.39 -19.02 -5.68
C PHE A 104 -11.06 -19.62 -5.20
N ASP A 105 -10.53 -19.10 -4.09
CA ASP A 105 -9.25 -19.55 -3.54
C ASP A 105 -9.25 -19.58 -2.00
N LYS A 106 -8.14 -20.03 -1.42
CA LYS A 106 -7.92 -20.08 0.03
C LYS A 106 -7.03 -18.96 0.55
N TYR A 107 -6.81 -17.92 -0.24
CA TYR A 107 -5.93 -16.81 0.12
C TYR A 107 -6.68 -15.65 0.76
N ASN A 108 -8.02 -15.68 0.71
CA ASN A 108 -8.92 -14.70 1.33
C ASN A 108 -8.51 -13.25 1.02
N LYS A 109 -8.18 -12.98 -0.25
CA LYS A 109 -7.87 -11.61 -0.70
C LYS A 109 -9.18 -10.83 -0.82
N ASN A 110 -9.42 -9.97 0.15
CA ASN A 110 -10.61 -9.14 0.20
C ASN A 110 -10.21 -7.67 0.25
N LEU A 111 -10.94 -6.85 -0.48
CA LEU A 111 -10.81 -5.42 -0.50
C LEU A 111 -12.19 -4.78 -0.40
N PHE A 112 -12.28 -3.76 0.43
CA PHE A 112 -13.41 -2.86 0.52
C PHE A 112 -12.92 -1.44 0.38
N GLY A 113 -13.45 -0.71 -0.60
CA GLY A 113 -13.13 0.69 -0.87
C GLY A 113 -14.38 1.55 -0.88
N ILE A 114 -14.25 2.79 -0.38
CA ILE A 114 -15.30 3.81 -0.45
C ILE A 114 -14.65 5.15 -0.78
N ASN A 115 -15.33 5.95 -1.60
CA ASN A 115 -14.96 7.34 -1.80
C ASN A 115 -16.20 8.21 -1.87
N LEU A 116 -16.07 9.42 -1.31
CA LEU A 116 -17.13 10.42 -1.24
C LEU A 116 -16.53 11.80 -1.54
N SER A 117 -17.22 12.59 -2.33
CA SER A 117 -16.81 13.95 -2.64
C SER A 117 -18.03 14.82 -2.84
N GLY A 118 -17.93 16.09 -2.47
CA GLY A 118 -19.02 17.02 -2.69
C GLY A 118 -18.83 18.37 -2.03
N PRO A 119 -19.75 19.28 -2.30
CA PRO A 119 -19.80 20.59 -1.67
C PRO A 119 -20.43 20.51 -0.28
N ILE A 120 -19.80 21.18 0.69
CA ILE A 120 -20.41 21.47 2.00
C ILE A 120 -21.19 22.79 1.86
N LEU A 121 -20.56 23.82 1.27
CA LEU A 121 -21.15 25.12 1.08
C LEU A 121 -20.93 25.59 -0.36
N LYS A 122 -22.00 26.02 -1.03
CA LYS A 122 -21.97 26.61 -2.39
C LYS A 122 -22.22 28.11 -2.38
N LYS A 123 -21.55 28.84 -3.25
CA LYS A 123 -21.88 30.23 -3.55
C LYS A 123 -23.21 30.28 -4.33
N ARG A 124 -24.04 31.23 -4.00
CA ARG A 124 -25.24 31.59 -4.81
C ARG A 124 -24.93 32.82 -5.60
N ASN A 125 -25.34 32.86 -6.86
CA ASN A 125 -25.35 34.07 -7.66
C ASN A 125 -26.54 34.96 -7.28
N GLU A 126 -26.55 36.17 -7.81
CA GLU A 126 -27.66 37.11 -7.65
C GLU A 126 -29.01 36.53 -8.11
N ASP A 127 -28.99 35.64 -9.11
CA ASP A 127 -30.14 34.89 -9.60
C ASP A 127 -30.50 33.66 -8.74
N GLY A 128 -29.83 33.44 -7.60
CA GLY A 128 -30.08 32.33 -6.71
C GLY A 128 -29.54 30.97 -7.19
N VAL A 129 -28.85 30.91 -8.32
CA VAL A 129 -28.26 29.70 -8.87
C VAL A 129 -26.99 29.33 -8.11
N LYS A 130 -26.91 28.08 -7.64
CA LYS A 130 -25.72 27.56 -6.95
C LYS A 130 -24.64 27.24 -7.98
N GLU A 131 -23.53 27.97 -7.96
CA GLU A 131 -22.40 27.73 -8.87
C GLU A 131 -21.31 26.87 -8.26
N ASN A 132 -20.29 27.50 -7.73
CA ASN A 132 -19.09 26.86 -7.27
C ASN A 132 -19.11 26.55 -5.78
N SER A 133 -18.42 25.51 -5.39
CA SER A 133 -18.24 25.16 -3.98
C SER A 133 -17.30 26.17 -3.31
N ILE A 134 -17.78 26.82 -2.24
CA ILE A 134 -16.93 27.61 -1.33
C ILE A 134 -16.17 26.66 -0.41
N ILE A 135 -16.88 25.67 0.16
CA ILE A 135 -16.29 24.61 0.98
C ILE A 135 -16.69 23.29 0.35
N GLY A 136 -15.70 22.50 0.03
CA GLY A 136 -15.88 21.15 -0.48
C GLY A 136 -15.05 20.14 0.29
N TYR A 137 -15.44 18.88 0.21
CA TYR A 137 -14.72 17.78 0.81
C TYR A 137 -14.48 16.65 -0.18
N PHE A 138 -13.41 15.92 0.05
CA PHE A 138 -13.13 14.62 -0.52
C PHE A 138 -12.69 13.67 0.59
N LEU A 139 -13.22 12.46 0.61
CA LEU A 139 -12.86 11.39 1.53
C LEU A 139 -12.75 10.08 0.76
N SER A 140 -11.71 9.34 1.00
CA SER A 140 -11.51 8.00 0.45
C SER A 140 -10.97 7.07 1.52
N GLY A 141 -11.50 5.86 1.58
CA GLY A 141 -11.06 4.80 2.49
C GLY A 141 -10.91 3.48 1.75
N GLU A 142 -9.92 2.70 2.14
CA GLU A 142 -9.65 1.36 1.61
C GLU A 142 -9.26 0.44 2.78
N PHE A 143 -9.93 -0.68 2.87
CA PHE A 143 -9.56 -1.78 3.74
C PHE A 143 -9.23 -2.99 2.90
N ARG A 144 -8.06 -3.60 3.14
CA ARG A 144 -7.62 -4.83 2.46
C ARG A 144 -7.16 -5.85 3.48
N MET A 145 -7.53 -7.10 3.27
CA MET A 145 -7.02 -8.23 4.03
C MET A 145 -6.68 -9.38 3.09
N ALA A 146 -5.70 -10.18 3.47
CA ALA A 146 -5.34 -11.41 2.79
C ALA A 146 -4.64 -12.35 3.76
N ASP A 147 -4.90 -13.65 3.64
CA ASP A 147 -4.20 -14.67 4.41
C ASP A 147 -2.82 -14.96 3.82
N ASP A 148 -2.68 -14.85 2.50
CA ASP A 148 -1.40 -14.94 1.78
C ASP A 148 -1.43 -14.03 0.54
N LEU A 149 -0.53 -13.03 0.49
CA LEU A 149 -0.43 -12.11 -0.65
C LEU A 149 0.40 -12.64 -1.81
N ASP A 150 1.28 -13.60 -1.53
CA ASP A 150 2.21 -14.16 -2.50
C ASP A 150 2.17 -15.71 -2.44
N PRO A 151 1.02 -16.30 -2.85
CA PRO A 151 0.82 -17.73 -2.77
C PRO A 151 1.67 -18.48 -3.81
N SER A 152 2.21 -19.62 -3.39
CA SER A 152 2.91 -20.52 -4.31
C SER A 152 1.93 -21.30 -5.18
N ALA A 153 2.15 -21.32 -6.51
CA ALA A 153 1.33 -22.08 -7.45
C ALA A 153 1.33 -23.60 -7.17
N ILE A 154 2.40 -24.14 -6.60
CA ILE A 154 2.52 -25.57 -6.25
C ILE A 154 2.13 -25.88 -4.81
N GLY A 155 1.74 -24.84 -4.04
CA GLY A 155 1.46 -24.93 -2.60
C GLY A 155 2.72 -24.94 -1.74
N ASN A 156 2.53 -25.12 -0.46
CA ASN A 156 3.58 -25.12 0.55
C ASN A 156 3.47 -26.38 1.41
N TRP A 157 4.51 -26.67 2.15
CA TRP A 157 4.55 -27.77 3.09
C TRP A 157 4.65 -27.24 4.51
N LYS A 158 3.96 -27.87 5.44
CA LYS A 158 4.15 -27.69 6.87
C LYS A 158 4.24 -29.05 7.57
N ILE A 159 4.85 -29.07 8.74
CA ILE A 159 4.90 -30.26 9.55
C ILE A 159 3.51 -30.57 10.12
N LYS A 160 3.14 -31.84 10.17
CA LYS A 160 1.93 -32.29 10.86
C LYS A 160 2.01 -31.98 12.35
N GLN A 161 0.93 -31.51 12.94
CA GLN A 161 0.92 -31.06 14.34
C GLN A 161 1.41 -32.14 15.31
N LYS A 162 0.96 -33.37 15.15
CA LYS A 162 1.44 -34.53 15.95
C LYS A 162 2.96 -34.68 15.94
N LYS A 163 3.58 -34.52 14.76
CA LYS A 163 5.03 -34.64 14.64
C LYS A 163 5.77 -33.46 15.26
N LEU A 164 5.19 -32.26 15.10
CA LEU A 164 5.74 -31.06 15.73
C LEU A 164 5.76 -31.17 17.25
N ASP A 165 4.65 -31.63 17.84
CA ASP A 165 4.54 -31.82 19.28
C ASP A 165 5.53 -32.86 19.79
N TRP A 166 5.64 -34.00 19.08
CA TRP A 166 6.65 -35.01 19.39
C TRP A 166 8.09 -34.46 19.32
N LEU A 167 8.41 -33.61 18.31
CA LEU A 167 9.73 -33.00 18.18
C LEU A 167 10.05 -32.04 19.33
N LYS A 168 9.03 -31.32 19.84
CA LYS A 168 9.20 -30.45 21.01
C LYS A 168 9.51 -31.22 22.29
N GLU A 169 8.87 -32.35 22.45
CA GLU A 169 9.11 -33.25 23.59
C GLU A 169 10.43 -34.05 23.44
N ASN A 170 10.82 -34.34 22.21
CA ASN A 170 12.00 -35.15 21.89
C ASN A 170 12.91 -34.38 20.91
N PRO A 171 13.59 -33.31 21.34
CA PRO A 171 14.40 -32.50 20.42
C PRO A 171 15.66 -33.20 19.93
N PHE A 172 16.21 -34.09 20.74
CA PHE A 172 17.47 -34.79 20.47
C PHE A 172 17.33 -36.30 20.55
N ARG A 173 18.27 -37.00 19.90
CA ARG A 173 18.51 -38.43 20.04
C ARG A 173 20.02 -38.71 20.11
N PRO A 174 20.45 -39.79 20.74
CA PRO A 174 21.85 -40.19 20.70
C PRO A 174 22.31 -40.40 19.26
N ALA A 175 23.51 -39.97 18.94
CA ALA A 175 24.16 -40.34 17.70
C ALA A 175 24.51 -41.84 17.67
N PRO A 176 24.54 -42.48 16.47
CA PRO A 176 24.98 -43.88 16.35
C PRO A 176 26.37 -44.11 16.88
N ASP A 177 27.25 -43.12 16.73
CA ASP A 177 28.57 -43.12 17.37
C ASP A 177 28.48 -42.25 18.64
N VAL A 178 28.73 -42.86 19.79
CA VAL A 178 28.65 -42.21 21.10
C VAL A 178 29.61 -41.00 21.21
N SER A 179 30.70 -41.01 20.44
CA SER A 179 31.65 -39.90 20.38
C SER A 179 31.09 -38.66 19.65
N ALA A 180 30.08 -38.83 18.81
CA ALA A 180 29.44 -37.78 18.04
C ALA A 180 28.30 -37.04 18.82
N GLY A 181 28.01 -37.46 20.07
CA GLY A 181 27.06 -36.76 20.95
C GLY A 181 25.60 -37.00 20.59
N PHE A 182 24.84 -35.88 20.36
CA PHE A 182 23.41 -35.92 20.08
C PHE A 182 23.11 -35.30 18.71
N LEU A 183 22.14 -35.90 18.01
CA LEU A 183 21.58 -35.38 16.74
C LEU A 183 20.22 -34.76 16.98
N GLN A 184 19.89 -33.74 16.21
CA GLN A 184 18.55 -33.10 16.26
C GLN A 184 17.53 -34.00 15.55
N ASN A 185 16.43 -34.33 16.19
CA ASN A 185 15.35 -35.10 15.58
C ASN A 185 14.69 -34.42 14.41
N SER A 186 14.74 -33.07 14.36
CA SER A 186 14.22 -32.27 13.24
C SER A 186 14.92 -32.53 11.90
N GLU A 187 16.18 -32.99 11.92
CA GLU A 187 16.93 -33.32 10.69
C GLU A 187 16.42 -34.61 10.02
N PHE A 188 15.64 -35.40 10.74
CA PHE A 188 15.12 -36.70 10.27
C PHE A 188 13.64 -36.67 9.92
N VAL A 189 13.07 -35.47 9.73
CA VAL A 189 11.70 -35.30 9.23
C VAL A 189 11.63 -35.75 7.77
N ARG A 190 10.62 -36.56 7.46
CA ARG A 190 10.41 -37.14 6.13
C ARG A 190 9.13 -36.56 5.53
N LEU A 191 8.94 -36.75 4.22
CA LEU A 191 7.74 -36.28 3.49
C LEU A 191 6.43 -36.77 4.14
N GLY A 192 6.43 -38.01 4.70
CA GLY A 192 5.28 -38.56 5.43
C GLY A 192 4.90 -37.80 6.71
N ASP A 193 5.84 -37.05 7.28
CA ASP A 193 5.62 -36.20 8.46
C ASP A 193 5.07 -34.81 8.11
N LEU A 194 5.02 -34.50 6.81
CA LEU A 194 4.56 -33.20 6.29
C LEU A 194 3.14 -33.29 5.73
N GLU A 195 2.48 -32.18 5.68
CA GLU A 195 1.21 -32.00 4.96
C GLU A 195 1.30 -30.80 4.01
N LYS A 196 0.64 -30.94 2.86
CA LYS A 196 0.60 -29.89 1.86
C LYS A 196 -0.50 -28.90 2.20
N VAL A 197 -0.17 -27.60 2.15
CA VAL A 197 -1.09 -26.48 2.35
C VAL A 197 -1.04 -25.55 1.15
N GLN A 198 -2.16 -24.90 0.83
CA GLN A 198 -2.23 -23.99 -0.32
C GLN A 198 -1.62 -22.63 0.01
N ALA A 199 -1.91 -22.09 1.18
CA ALA A 199 -1.39 -20.80 1.64
C ALA A 199 -0.22 -20.98 2.61
N ARG A 200 0.73 -20.05 2.59
CA ARG A 200 1.77 -19.95 3.62
C ARG A 200 1.10 -19.70 4.98
N GLN A 201 1.69 -20.28 6.01
CA GLN A 201 1.11 -20.20 7.35
C GLN A 201 1.58 -18.95 8.08
N ASN A 202 0.65 -18.30 8.79
CA ASN A 202 0.91 -17.13 9.63
C ASN A 202 1.62 -15.99 8.87
N VAL A 203 1.07 -15.63 7.70
CA VAL A 203 1.54 -14.50 6.87
C VAL A 203 0.41 -13.52 6.53
N ALA A 204 -0.71 -13.63 7.23
CA ALA A 204 -1.87 -12.79 6.99
C ALA A 204 -1.53 -11.30 7.12
N GLN A 205 -2.09 -10.50 6.23
CA GLN A 205 -1.94 -9.05 6.23
C GLN A 205 -3.29 -8.36 6.31
N LYS A 206 -3.31 -7.24 7.04
CA LYS A 206 -4.44 -6.30 7.09
C LYS A 206 -3.91 -4.89 6.84
N ARG A 207 -4.59 -4.18 5.95
CA ARG A 207 -4.19 -2.82 5.56
C ARG A 207 -5.39 -1.90 5.57
N ILE A 208 -5.21 -0.72 6.16
CA ILE A 208 -6.18 0.37 6.15
C ILE A 208 -5.50 1.58 5.53
N ARG A 209 -6.17 2.24 4.61
CA ARG A 209 -5.74 3.50 4.02
C ARG A 209 -6.91 4.46 4.03
N VAL A 210 -6.68 5.67 4.49
CA VAL A 210 -7.67 6.74 4.47
C VAL A 210 -7.01 7.99 3.93
N SER A 211 -7.71 8.71 3.08
CA SER A 211 -7.28 10.02 2.56
C SER A 211 -8.45 10.99 2.61
N GLY A 212 -8.20 12.20 3.08
CA GLY A 212 -9.20 13.25 3.14
C GLY A 212 -8.65 14.60 2.74
N LYS A 213 -9.50 15.44 2.14
CA LYS A 213 -9.18 16.80 1.70
C LYS A 213 -10.37 17.71 1.88
N LEU A 214 -10.12 18.90 2.43
CA LEU A 214 -11.08 19.98 2.56
C LEU A 214 -10.52 21.19 1.80
N ASP A 215 -11.32 21.71 0.87
CA ASP A 215 -10.98 22.90 0.12
C ASP A 215 -11.89 24.05 0.53
N PHE A 216 -11.29 25.21 0.77
CA PHE A 216 -11.97 26.45 1.07
C PHE A 216 -11.59 27.53 0.06
N LYS A 217 -12.57 28.01 -0.73
CA LYS A 217 -12.42 29.00 -1.80
C LYS A 217 -13.37 30.16 -1.57
N PRO A 218 -13.06 31.07 -0.64
CA PRO A 218 -13.94 32.22 -0.35
C PRO A 218 -13.99 33.24 -1.48
N SER A 219 -12.93 33.30 -2.29
CA SER A 219 -12.84 34.21 -3.46
C SER A 219 -12.01 33.53 -4.58
N ASN A 220 -12.00 34.19 -5.76
CA ASN A 220 -11.17 33.71 -6.88
C ASN A 220 -9.67 33.85 -6.62
N ASN A 221 -9.29 34.68 -5.64
CA ASN A 221 -7.90 34.99 -5.33
C ASN A 221 -7.38 34.22 -4.12
N THR A 222 -8.25 33.62 -3.32
CA THR A 222 -7.88 32.92 -2.08
C THR A 222 -8.32 31.47 -2.15
N TYR A 223 -7.38 30.56 -1.94
CA TYR A 223 -7.63 29.13 -1.89
C TYR A 223 -6.84 28.50 -0.76
N LEU A 224 -7.54 27.87 0.15
CA LEU A 224 -6.97 27.07 1.25
C LEU A 224 -7.35 25.60 1.05
N SER A 225 -6.38 24.72 1.02
CA SER A 225 -6.57 23.26 1.02
C SER A 225 -5.96 22.67 2.27
N LEU A 226 -6.73 21.91 3.01
CA LEU A 226 -6.30 21.12 4.16
C LEU A 226 -6.52 19.66 3.81
N GLY A 227 -5.52 18.83 4.03
CA GLY A 227 -5.65 17.43 3.69
C GLY A 227 -4.76 16.54 4.53
N GLY A 228 -4.99 15.24 4.40
CA GLY A 228 -4.15 14.27 5.08
C GLY A 228 -4.47 12.85 4.63
N ASN A 229 -3.56 11.96 5.00
CA ASN A 229 -3.75 10.53 4.79
C ASN A 229 -3.22 9.72 5.98
N TYR A 230 -3.89 8.61 6.20
CA TYR A 230 -3.56 7.62 7.20
C TYR A 230 -3.34 6.28 6.53
N HIS A 231 -2.27 5.60 6.92
CA HIS A 231 -1.93 4.25 6.48
C HIS A 231 -1.61 3.39 7.70
N TYR A 232 -2.27 2.27 7.78
CA TYR A 232 -1.98 1.21 8.74
C TYR A 232 -1.81 -0.10 7.99
N ASN A 233 -0.69 -0.78 8.21
CA ASN A 233 -0.45 -2.10 7.69
C ASN A 233 0.05 -2.98 8.84
N LYS A 234 -0.58 -4.14 9.00
CA LYS A 234 -0.16 -5.16 9.96
C LYS A 234 -0.05 -6.48 9.21
N GLY A 235 1.12 -7.08 9.27
CA GLY A 235 1.41 -8.35 8.62
C GLY A 235 2.43 -9.17 9.39
N HIS A 236 2.77 -10.33 8.83
CA HIS A 236 3.86 -11.17 9.35
C HIS A 236 4.83 -11.47 8.20
N ALA A 237 6.12 -11.37 8.50
CA ALA A 237 7.18 -11.69 7.57
C ALA A 237 7.31 -13.19 7.40
N TYR A 238 7.25 -13.68 6.15
CA TYR A 238 7.50 -15.07 5.85
C TYR A 238 9.01 -15.35 5.89
N THR A 239 9.43 -16.30 6.72
CA THR A 239 10.82 -16.75 6.77
C THR A 239 10.91 -18.20 6.33
N ARG A 240 11.47 -18.43 5.15
CA ARG A 240 11.52 -19.74 4.51
C ARG A 240 12.32 -20.77 5.32
N THR A 241 13.41 -20.37 5.95
CA THR A 241 14.35 -21.25 6.66
C THR A 241 13.71 -22.03 7.80
N TYR A 242 12.70 -21.47 8.47
CA TYR A 242 12.01 -22.16 9.57
C TYR A 242 10.50 -22.31 9.36
N SER A 243 10.02 -22.09 8.15
CA SER A 243 8.59 -22.15 7.82
C SER A 243 7.94 -23.51 8.07
N LEU A 244 8.71 -24.60 7.99
CA LEU A 244 8.19 -25.95 8.26
C LEU A 244 7.81 -26.18 9.72
N PHE A 245 8.56 -25.60 10.67
CA PHE A 245 8.48 -25.93 12.10
C PHE A 245 8.00 -24.77 12.97
N ASN A 246 8.25 -23.54 12.55
CA ASN A 246 8.12 -22.36 13.42
C ASN A 246 7.37 -21.20 12.80
N SER A 247 6.50 -21.47 11.84
CA SER A 247 5.70 -20.41 11.17
C SER A 247 4.84 -19.59 12.14
N ASN A 248 4.46 -20.15 13.29
CA ASN A 248 3.68 -19.45 14.31
C ASN A 248 4.45 -18.27 14.95
N ASN A 249 5.77 -18.26 14.83
CA ASN A 249 6.65 -17.21 15.35
C ASN A 249 7.20 -16.29 14.24
N ASN A 250 6.54 -16.24 13.09
CA ASN A 250 6.85 -15.24 12.07
C ASN A 250 6.81 -13.84 12.68
N ALA A 251 7.85 -13.05 12.42
CA ALA A 251 7.95 -11.70 12.95
C ALA A 251 6.77 -10.85 12.48
N GLN A 252 6.16 -10.13 13.40
CA GLN A 252 5.08 -9.19 13.10
C GLN A 252 5.68 -7.87 12.62
N ASP A 253 5.16 -7.36 11.51
CA ASP A 253 5.48 -6.06 10.96
C ASP A 253 4.25 -5.15 11.05
N ILE A 254 4.45 -3.95 11.61
CA ILE A 254 3.40 -2.94 11.78
C ILE A 254 3.94 -1.62 11.23
N ASP A 255 3.32 -1.14 10.15
CA ASP A 255 3.52 0.22 9.64
C ASP A 255 2.29 1.07 10.00
N ASN A 256 2.54 2.16 10.70
CA ASN A 256 1.53 3.12 11.12
C ASN A 256 2.00 4.52 10.75
N THR A 257 1.48 5.03 9.65
CA THR A 257 1.91 6.31 9.08
C THR A 257 0.72 7.23 8.87
N TRP A 258 0.85 8.48 9.28
CA TRP A 258 -0.12 9.52 8.98
C TRP A 258 0.56 10.81 8.57
N ARG A 259 -0.09 11.57 7.72
CA ARG A 259 0.38 12.84 7.18
C ARG A 259 -0.76 13.84 7.19
N VAL A 260 -0.44 15.08 7.50
CA VAL A 260 -1.38 16.20 7.41
C VAL A 260 -0.67 17.34 6.70
N PHE A 261 -1.38 18.05 5.85
CA PHE A 261 -0.85 19.21 5.15
C PHE A 261 -1.88 20.32 5.05
N GLY A 262 -1.38 21.55 4.95
CA GLY A 262 -2.17 22.74 4.63
C GLY A 262 -1.47 23.53 3.53
N LYS A 263 -2.22 23.97 2.52
CA LYS A 263 -1.73 24.80 1.41
C LYS A 263 -2.61 26.01 1.24
N LEU A 264 -2.05 27.20 1.45
CA LEU A 264 -2.69 28.47 1.17
C LEU A 264 -2.14 29.04 -0.13
N THR A 265 -3.02 29.39 -1.05
CA THR A 265 -2.68 30.11 -2.28
C THR A 265 -3.41 31.43 -2.27
N GLN A 266 -2.67 32.55 -2.32
CA GLN A 266 -3.21 33.91 -2.41
C GLN A 266 -2.66 34.56 -3.68
N LYS A 267 -3.54 35.00 -4.55
CA LYS A 267 -3.16 35.77 -5.73
C LYS A 267 -3.26 37.26 -5.38
N PHE A 268 -2.23 38.04 -5.72
CA PHE A 268 -2.17 39.48 -5.54
C PHE A 268 -2.19 40.12 -6.91
N GLY A 269 -3.04 41.14 -7.08
CA GLY A 269 -3.22 41.88 -8.33
C GLY A 269 -4.26 41.27 -9.26
N ASN A 270 -4.81 42.06 -10.15
CA ASN A 270 -5.64 41.61 -11.26
C ASN A 270 -4.71 41.10 -12.35
N GLN A 271 -4.58 39.78 -12.48
CA GLN A 271 -4.08 39.21 -13.73
C GLN A 271 -5.28 39.05 -14.66
N GLU A 272 -5.33 39.96 -15.65
CA GLU A 272 -6.14 39.80 -16.85
C GLU A 272 -5.65 38.59 -17.67
#